data_ac74e8f957807d4c59059e5d22c49f1b
#
_entry.id   ac74e8f957807d4c59059e5d22c49f1b
#
_cell.length_a   1.000
_cell.length_b   1.000
_cell.length_c   1.000
_cell.angle_alpha   90.00
_cell.angle_beta   90.00
_cell.angle_gamma   90.00
#
_symmetry.space_group_name_H-M   'P 1'
#
loop_
_entity.id
_entity.type
_entity.pdbx_description
1 polymer ?
#
loop_
_entity_poly.entity_id
_entity_poly.type
_entity_poly.pdbx_seq_one_letter_code
_entity_poly.pdbx_strand_id
1 'polypeptide(L)'
;AALLTASCTPALKVEVANTTPTERDDETVEIAWSEVAALKGVTPDNIVVLNDDNEQIPSQVLFRGGTEPQALIFQTDADPMESKRFKLVAGQRENYPAEAFGRTVPERYDDYAWENNKVAYRLYGPALETSPEKLVTPGIDVWVKCTDKLVIDEWYARGNYHHNYGDGMDCYKVGVTLGSGASLPFAGGKFWMMGHNYATAHTLDNGPIRTSVELTYAPFDVDGTPVTLTKIISLDANQRFNRMDNIYDC
;
A
#
# COMPACT_ATOMS: atom_id res chain seq x y z
N ALA A 1 45.77 -25.51 -15.17
CA ALA A 1 44.76 -24.84 -15.98
C ALA A 1 43.45 -24.90 -15.21
N ALA A 2 43.05 -23.79 -14.57
CA ALA A 2 41.73 -23.66 -13.94
C ALA A 2 40.74 -23.28 -15.06
N LEU A 3 39.80 -24.17 -15.37
CA LEU A 3 38.64 -23.82 -16.20
C LEU A 3 37.72 -22.98 -15.33
N LEU A 4 37.71 -21.67 -15.54
CA LEU A 4 36.64 -20.79 -15.11
C LEU A 4 35.45 -21.07 -16.04
N THR A 5 34.51 -21.91 -15.61
CA THR A 5 33.18 -21.98 -16.21
C THR A 5 32.43 -20.70 -15.81
N ALA A 6 32.30 -19.76 -16.72
CA ALA A 6 31.36 -18.63 -16.55
C ALA A 6 29.95 -19.24 -16.49
N SER A 7 29.42 -19.42 -15.29
CA SER A 7 28.01 -19.76 -15.07
C SER A 7 27.22 -18.54 -15.46
N CYS A 8 26.57 -18.52 -16.62
CA CYS A 8 25.52 -17.57 -16.93
C CYS A 8 24.36 -17.87 -15.99
N THR A 9 24.26 -17.15 -14.89
CA THR A 9 23.07 -17.20 -14.02
C THR A 9 21.86 -16.79 -14.87
N PRO A 10 20.80 -17.61 -14.94
CA PRO A 10 19.60 -17.25 -15.66
C PRO A 10 19.05 -15.92 -15.11
N ALA A 11 18.78 -14.97 -15.98
CA ALA A 11 18.24 -13.67 -15.61
C ALA A 11 17.01 -13.34 -16.46
N LEU A 12 15.97 -12.81 -15.84
CA LEU A 12 14.87 -12.15 -16.53
C LEU A 12 15.26 -10.68 -16.71
N LYS A 13 15.26 -10.22 -17.95
CA LYS A 13 15.55 -8.83 -18.27
C LYS A 13 14.25 -8.06 -18.33
N VAL A 14 14.19 -6.93 -17.65
CA VAL A 14 13.05 -6.02 -17.59
C VAL A 14 13.49 -4.66 -18.15
N GLU A 15 12.72 -4.11 -19.06
CA GLU A 15 12.90 -2.75 -19.55
C GLU A 15 11.71 -1.92 -19.09
N VAL A 16 11.98 -0.82 -18.40
CA VAL A 16 10.99 0.14 -17.92
C VAL A 16 11.15 1.42 -18.73
N ALA A 17 10.12 1.81 -19.47
CA ALA A 17 10.16 2.98 -20.34
C ALA A 17 9.18 4.05 -19.86
N ASN A 18 9.68 5.25 -19.58
CA ASN A 18 8.86 6.43 -19.41
C ASN A 18 8.56 7.03 -20.81
N THR A 19 7.36 6.78 -21.31
CA THR A 19 6.93 7.28 -22.63
C THR A 19 6.27 8.66 -22.57
N THR A 20 6.34 9.34 -21.41
CA THR A 20 5.74 10.66 -21.19
C THR A 20 6.79 11.78 -21.24
N PRO A 21 6.38 13.03 -21.51
CA PRO A 21 7.29 14.18 -21.47
C PRO A 21 7.57 14.70 -20.05
N THR A 22 7.14 14.00 -19.02
CA THR A 22 7.32 14.36 -17.60
C THR A 22 8.20 13.33 -16.92
N GLU A 23 9.06 13.80 -16.04
CA GLU A 23 9.80 12.97 -15.10
C GLU A 23 8.87 12.13 -14.22
N ARG A 24 9.31 10.95 -13.84
CA ARG A 24 8.63 10.01 -12.96
C ARG A 24 9.57 9.64 -11.82
N ASP A 25 9.19 10.03 -10.60
CA ASP A 25 9.94 9.72 -9.39
C ASP A 25 9.28 8.57 -8.64
N ASP A 26 10.11 7.65 -8.14
CA ASP A 26 9.67 6.53 -7.30
C ASP A 26 8.53 5.71 -7.93
N GLU A 27 8.50 5.55 -9.26
CA GLU A 27 7.48 4.76 -9.95
C GLU A 27 7.59 3.28 -9.60
N THR A 28 6.51 2.71 -9.14
CA THR A 28 6.47 1.29 -8.77
C THR A 28 6.22 0.42 -9.99
N VAL A 29 7.19 -0.42 -10.29
CA VAL A 29 7.11 -1.47 -11.33
C VAL A 29 6.59 -2.75 -10.69
N GLU A 30 5.56 -3.34 -11.28
CA GLU A 30 4.96 -4.59 -10.80
C GLU A 30 5.08 -5.66 -11.88
N ILE A 31 5.65 -6.83 -11.52
CA ILE A 31 5.86 -7.98 -12.39
C ILE A 31 5.10 -9.16 -11.80
N ALA A 32 4.25 -9.79 -12.60
CA ALA A 32 3.51 -10.96 -12.16
C ALA A 32 4.46 -12.08 -11.71
N TRP A 33 4.16 -12.72 -10.58
CA TRP A 33 5.01 -13.79 -10.07
C TRP A 33 5.17 -14.96 -11.04
N SER A 34 4.17 -15.22 -11.87
CA SER A 34 4.25 -16.25 -12.91
C SER A 34 5.41 -16.05 -13.91
N GLU A 35 5.78 -14.78 -14.16
CA GLU A 35 6.93 -14.46 -15.02
C GLU A 35 8.24 -14.63 -14.25
N VAL A 36 8.27 -14.21 -13.00
CA VAL A 36 9.44 -14.35 -12.11
C VAL A 36 9.74 -15.81 -11.83
N ALA A 37 8.72 -16.62 -11.56
CA ALA A 37 8.84 -18.05 -11.27
C ALA A 37 9.35 -18.90 -12.45
N ALA A 38 9.32 -18.35 -13.67
CA ALA A 38 9.93 -18.98 -14.83
C ALA A 38 11.48 -19.04 -14.73
N LEU A 39 12.10 -18.24 -13.88
CA LEU A 39 13.52 -18.29 -13.60
C LEU A 39 13.86 -19.50 -12.74
N LYS A 40 14.77 -20.32 -13.23
CA LYS A 40 15.20 -21.53 -12.52
C LYS A 40 15.87 -21.18 -11.18
N GLY A 41 15.36 -21.77 -10.10
CA GLY A 41 15.93 -21.64 -8.75
C GLY A 41 15.53 -20.37 -8.00
N VAL A 42 14.59 -19.58 -8.53
CA VAL A 42 14.03 -18.42 -7.85
C VAL A 42 12.95 -18.83 -6.85
N THR A 43 12.98 -18.16 -5.70
CA THR A 43 11.99 -18.25 -4.64
C THR A 43 11.70 -16.83 -4.12
N PRO A 44 10.61 -16.60 -3.37
CA PRO A 44 10.34 -15.29 -2.74
C PRO A 44 11.49 -14.78 -1.87
N ASP A 45 12.28 -15.69 -1.28
CA ASP A 45 13.36 -15.34 -0.34
C ASP A 45 14.68 -15.01 -1.02
N ASN A 46 14.86 -15.41 -2.30
CA ASN A 46 16.13 -15.26 -3.00
C ASN A 46 16.04 -14.45 -4.30
N ILE A 47 14.89 -13.92 -4.65
CA ILE A 47 14.77 -13.03 -5.82
C ILE A 47 15.44 -11.70 -5.55
N VAL A 48 16.29 -11.27 -6.47
CA VAL A 48 17.05 -10.02 -6.42
C VAL A 48 16.77 -9.21 -7.68
N VAL A 49 16.57 -7.92 -7.54
CA VAL A 49 16.46 -6.96 -8.64
C VAL A 49 17.78 -6.18 -8.72
N LEU A 50 18.40 -6.20 -9.88
CA LEU A 50 19.63 -5.45 -10.17
C LEU A 50 19.36 -4.35 -11.18
N ASN A 51 19.92 -3.17 -10.93
CA ASN A 51 19.92 -2.05 -11.88
C ASN A 51 20.95 -2.25 -13.02
N ASP A 52 21.10 -1.28 -13.90
CA ASP A 52 22.06 -1.33 -15.03
C ASP A 52 23.53 -1.44 -14.57
N ASP A 53 23.86 -0.95 -13.37
CA ASP A 53 25.18 -1.03 -12.76
C ASP A 53 25.42 -2.37 -12.05
N ASN A 54 24.45 -3.29 -12.08
CA ASN A 54 24.40 -4.54 -11.35
C ASN A 54 24.40 -4.39 -9.83
N GLU A 55 23.91 -3.28 -9.33
CA GLU A 55 23.67 -3.04 -7.92
C GLU A 55 22.28 -3.56 -7.54
N GLN A 56 22.16 -4.17 -6.37
CA GLN A 56 20.88 -4.63 -5.84
C GLN A 56 20.07 -3.43 -5.37
N ILE A 57 18.80 -3.38 -5.80
CA ILE A 57 17.85 -2.34 -5.38
C ILE A 57 16.73 -2.93 -4.51
N PRO A 58 16.07 -2.11 -3.67
CA PRO A 58 14.92 -2.54 -2.88
C PRO A 58 13.83 -3.17 -3.73
N SER A 59 13.32 -4.29 -3.27
CA SER A 59 12.21 -4.99 -3.92
C SER A 59 11.34 -5.69 -2.89
N GLN A 60 10.09 -5.96 -3.25
CA GLN A 60 9.13 -6.62 -2.37
C GLN A 60 8.35 -7.67 -3.15
N VAL A 61 8.21 -8.87 -2.57
CA VAL A 61 7.28 -9.87 -3.08
C VAL A 61 5.93 -9.65 -2.42
N LEU A 62 4.89 -9.51 -3.23
CA LEU A 62 3.51 -9.34 -2.77
C LEU A 62 2.81 -10.69 -2.70
N PHE A 63 2.16 -10.95 -1.57
CA PHE A 63 1.36 -12.15 -1.33
C PHE A 63 -0.15 -11.86 -1.36
N ARG A 64 -0.54 -10.59 -1.30
CA ARG A 64 -1.94 -10.12 -1.32
C ARG A 64 -2.83 -10.85 -0.32
N GLY A 65 -2.30 -11.02 0.90
CA GLY A 65 -3.00 -11.69 1.99
C GLY A 65 -3.02 -13.21 1.93
N GLY A 66 -2.45 -13.82 0.88
CA GLY A 66 -2.33 -15.26 0.72
C GLY A 66 -0.98 -15.82 1.16
N THR A 67 -0.76 -17.11 0.91
CA THR A 67 0.49 -17.82 1.17
C THR A 67 1.38 -17.94 -0.07
N GLU A 68 0.80 -17.78 -1.25
CA GLU A 68 1.49 -17.88 -2.52
C GLU A 68 1.87 -16.50 -3.06
N PRO A 69 3.09 -16.32 -3.57
CA PRO A 69 3.51 -15.05 -4.13
C PRO A 69 2.72 -14.71 -5.41
N GLN A 70 2.32 -13.44 -5.54
CA GLN A 70 1.48 -12.95 -6.63
C GLN A 70 2.23 -12.02 -7.57
N ALA A 71 3.14 -11.21 -7.03
CA ALA A 71 3.91 -10.26 -7.80
C ALA A 71 5.26 -9.95 -7.12
N LEU A 72 6.19 -9.42 -7.91
CA LEU A 72 7.39 -8.74 -7.44
C LEU A 72 7.26 -7.26 -7.80
N ILE A 73 7.55 -6.38 -6.84
CA ILE A 73 7.60 -4.94 -7.08
C ILE A 73 8.97 -4.37 -6.73
N PHE A 74 9.35 -3.31 -7.44
CA PHE A 74 10.48 -2.44 -7.15
C PHE A 74 10.19 -1.02 -7.63
N GLN A 75 10.93 -0.01 -7.15
CA GLN A 75 10.75 1.37 -7.56
C GLN A 75 11.93 1.86 -8.40
N THR A 76 11.65 2.80 -9.30
CA THR A 76 12.65 3.47 -10.13
C THR A 76 12.18 4.87 -10.51
N ASP A 77 13.14 5.78 -10.60
CA ASP A 77 12.93 7.06 -11.28
C ASP A 77 13.12 6.86 -12.79
N ALA A 78 12.56 7.72 -13.58
CA ALA A 78 12.76 7.75 -15.04
C ALA A 78 12.55 9.16 -15.59
N ASP A 79 13.59 9.68 -16.22
CA ASP A 79 13.55 10.95 -16.96
C ASP A 79 12.52 10.90 -18.10
N PRO A 80 12.09 12.06 -18.63
CA PRO A 80 11.20 12.10 -19.79
C PRO A 80 11.76 11.29 -20.97
N MET A 81 10.94 10.38 -21.50
CA MET A 81 11.30 9.52 -22.66
C MET A 81 12.49 8.58 -22.41
N GLU A 82 12.87 8.35 -21.16
CA GLU A 82 13.96 7.45 -20.78
C GLU A 82 13.48 5.99 -20.70
N SER A 83 14.39 5.06 -21.02
CA SER A 83 14.25 3.63 -20.74
C SER A 83 15.38 3.14 -19.85
N LYS A 84 15.03 2.46 -18.77
CA LYS A 84 15.97 1.81 -17.82
C LYS A 84 15.85 0.29 -17.90
N ARG A 85 16.95 -0.39 -17.62
CA ARG A 85 17.00 -1.86 -17.65
C ARG A 85 17.29 -2.43 -16.29
N PHE A 86 16.64 -3.52 -16.00
CA PHE A 86 16.79 -4.26 -14.76
C PHE A 86 16.99 -5.74 -15.07
N LYS A 87 17.59 -6.45 -14.11
CA LYS A 87 17.77 -7.90 -14.17
C LYS A 87 17.21 -8.52 -12.90
N LEU A 88 16.35 -9.50 -13.06
CA LEU A 88 15.88 -10.32 -11.96
C LEU A 88 16.71 -11.61 -11.95
N VAL A 89 17.29 -11.94 -10.81
CA VAL A 89 18.18 -13.11 -10.65
C VAL A 89 17.90 -13.78 -9.31
N ALA A 90 18.24 -15.08 -9.22
CA ALA A 90 18.37 -15.74 -7.93
C ALA A 90 19.69 -15.32 -7.27
N GLY A 91 19.65 -14.87 -6.04
CA GLY A 91 20.83 -14.40 -5.31
C GLY A 91 20.61 -14.29 -3.81
N GLN A 92 21.59 -13.76 -3.12
CA GLN A 92 21.46 -13.40 -1.72
C GLN A 92 20.77 -12.03 -1.62
N ARG A 93 19.55 -12.04 -1.09
CA ARG A 93 18.77 -10.83 -0.93
C ARG A 93 19.30 -9.97 0.23
N GLU A 94 19.46 -8.69 0.00
CA GLU A 94 19.69 -7.70 1.06
C GLU A 94 18.43 -7.51 1.90
N ASN A 95 18.62 -7.12 3.16
CA ASN A 95 17.52 -6.79 4.06
C ASN A 95 17.21 -5.30 3.95
N TYR A 96 16.06 -4.97 3.41
CA TYR A 96 15.56 -3.60 3.35
C TYR A 96 14.55 -3.36 4.47
N PRO A 97 14.68 -2.27 5.23
CA PRO A 97 13.69 -1.92 6.25
C PRO A 97 12.32 -1.66 5.59
N ALA A 98 11.24 -1.91 6.32
CA ALA A 98 9.92 -1.53 5.86
C ALA A 98 9.80 0.00 5.81
N GLU A 99 9.36 0.54 4.68
CA GLU A 99 9.02 1.95 4.49
C GLU A 99 7.51 2.16 4.31
N ALA A 100 6.74 1.08 4.25
CA ALA A 100 5.29 1.09 4.21
C ALA A 100 4.73 0.06 5.19
N PHE A 101 3.75 0.46 6.00
CA PHE A 101 3.20 -0.33 7.09
C PHE A 101 1.73 -0.02 7.33
N GLY A 102 0.95 -1.02 7.70
CA GLY A 102 -0.44 -0.85 8.10
C GLY A 102 -0.88 -1.96 9.03
N ARG A 103 -1.81 -1.64 9.95
CA ARG A 103 -2.40 -2.58 10.89
C ARG A 103 -3.76 -2.15 11.39
N THR A 104 -4.51 -3.08 11.91
CA THR A 104 -5.64 -2.78 12.80
C THR A 104 -5.12 -2.24 14.13
N VAL A 105 -5.86 -1.30 14.73
CA VAL A 105 -5.54 -0.61 15.98
C VAL A 105 -6.63 -0.89 17.01
N PRO A 106 -6.62 -2.07 17.69
CA PRO A 106 -7.66 -2.44 18.65
C PRO A 106 -7.76 -1.46 19.82
N GLU A 107 -6.62 -0.86 20.21
CA GLU A 107 -6.53 0.14 21.29
C GLU A 107 -7.26 1.45 20.96
N ARG A 108 -7.67 1.64 19.68
CA ARG A 108 -8.43 2.80 19.20
C ARG A 108 -9.68 2.32 18.44
N TYR A 109 -10.52 1.53 19.11
CA TYR A 109 -11.81 1.06 18.60
C TYR A 109 -11.75 0.35 17.25
N ASP A 110 -10.70 -0.45 17.06
CA ASP A 110 -10.44 -1.22 15.84
C ASP A 110 -10.26 -0.34 14.59
N ASP A 111 -9.72 0.87 14.73
CA ASP A 111 -9.30 1.66 13.56
C ASP A 111 -8.32 0.85 12.69
N TYR A 112 -8.27 1.14 11.41
CA TYR A 112 -7.20 0.67 10.54
C TYR A 112 -6.32 1.85 10.17
N ALA A 113 -5.04 1.78 10.50
CA ALA A 113 -4.07 2.81 10.17
C ALA A 113 -2.98 2.27 9.26
N TRP A 114 -2.56 3.08 8.29
CA TRP A 114 -1.47 2.74 7.37
C TRP A 114 -0.66 3.97 7.04
N GLU A 115 0.60 3.76 6.73
CA GLU A 115 1.56 4.81 6.44
C GLU A 115 2.66 4.35 5.52
N ASN A 116 3.36 5.33 4.98
CA ASN A 116 4.69 5.17 4.42
C ASN A 116 5.64 6.22 5.03
N ASN A 117 6.84 6.36 4.47
CA ASN A 117 7.83 7.36 4.90
C ASN A 117 7.41 8.83 4.62
N LYS A 118 6.23 9.14 4.04
CA LYS A 118 5.79 10.51 3.71
C LYS A 118 4.48 10.93 4.36
N VAL A 119 3.56 10.00 4.60
CA VAL A 119 2.20 10.29 5.05
C VAL A 119 1.64 9.12 5.84
N ALA A 120 0.69 9.37 6.73
CA ALA A 120 -0.10 8.34 7.38
C ALA A 120 -1.60 8.59 7.19
N TYR A 121 -2.37 7.52 7.29
CA TYR A 121 -3.82 7.53 7.10
C TYR A 121 -4.50 6.66 8.15
N ARG A 122 -5.79 6.93 8.36
CA ARG A 122 -6.64 6.16 9.26
C ARG A 122 -8.04 6.01 8.68
N LEU A 123 -8.62 4.83 8.84
CA LEU A 123 -10.05 4.58 8.74
C LEU A 123 -10.62 4.21 10.10
N TYR A 124 -11.83 4.66 10.35
CA TYR A 124 -12.53 4.47 11.61
C TYR A 124 -13.08 3.06 11.72
N GLY A 125 -12.78 2.42 12.86
CA GLY A 125 -13.09 1.02 13.10
C GLY A 125 -14.56 0.75 13.48
N PRO A 126 -15.00 -0.50 13.38
CA PRO A 126 -16.38 -0.88 13.71
C PRO A 126 -16.74 -0.66 15.19
N ALA A 127 -15.81 -0.85 16.11
CA ALA A 127 -16.06 -0.63 17.54
C ALA A 127 -16.31 0.85 17.89
N LEU A 128 -15.90 1.78 17.04
CA LEU A 128 -16.15 3.21 17.23
C LEU A 128 -17.63 3.58 17.16
N GLU A 129 -18.43 2.83 16.40
CA GLU A 129 -19.88 3.05 16.24
C GLU A 129 -20.63 2.97 17.58
N THR A 130 -20.20 2.09 18.48
CA THR A 130 -20.80 1.89 19.80
C THR A 130 -20.01 2.55 20.93
N SER A 131 -18.90 3.21 20.62
CA SER A 131 -18.08 3.95 21.58
C SER A 131 -18.79 5.22 22.07
N PRO A 132 -18.27 5.91 23.09
CA PRO A 132 -18.75 7.23 23.47
C PRO A 132 -18.73 8.28 22.34
N GLU A 133 -17.83 8.12 21.36
CA GLU A 133 -17.72 9.03 20.22
C GLU A 133 -18.82 8.83 19.17
N LYS A 134 -19.33 7.59 19.02
CA LYS A 134 -20.41 7.21 18.10
C LYS A 134 -20.18 7.71 16.67
N LEU A 135 -18.91 7.69 16.22
CA LEU A 135 -18.56 8.20 14.89
C LEU A 135 -18.74 7.11 13.84
N VAL A 136 -19.60 7.41 12.87
CA VAL A 136 -19.81 6.60 11.66
C VAL A 136 -19.47 7.47 10.45
N THR A 137 -18.47 7.07 9.67
CA THR A 137 -18.03 7.83 8.50
C THR A 137 -17.22 6.94 7.55
N PRO A 138 -17.43 7.05 6.23
CA PRO A 138 -16.58 6.40 5.24
C PRO A 138 -15.26 7.15 5.02
N GLY A 139 -15.11 8.33 5.65
CA GLY A 139 -14.01 9.26 5.40
C GLY A 139 -12.66 8.72 5.85
N ILE A 140 -11.66 8.91 5.00
CA ILE A 140 -10.27 8.60 5.30
C ILE A 140 -9.64 9.83 5.97
N ASP A 141 -9.07 9.63 7.13
CA ASP A 141 -8.27 10.61 7.85
C ASP A 141 -6.83 10.60 7.34
N VAL A 142 -6.20 11.77 7.28
CA VAL A 142 -4.82 11.93 6.85
C VAL A 142 -3.99 12.60 7.93
N TRP A 143 -2.85 12.02 8.25
CA TRP A 143 -1.90 12.52 9.23
C TRP A 143 -0.68 13.10 8.52
N VAL A 144 -0.35 14.33 8.82
CA VAL A 144 0.78 15.04 8.21
C VAL A 144 2.05 14.70 8.97
N LYS A 145 3.01 14.12 8.28
CA LYS A 145 4.33 13.76 8.84
C LYS A 145 5.37 14.84 8.51
N CYS A 146 6.26 15.09 9.47
CA CYS A 146 7.47 15.90 9.34
C CYS A 146 8.73 15.03 9.51
N THR A 147 8.61 13.73 9.30
CA THR A 147 9.66 12.73 9.44
C THR A 147 9.44 11.60 8.44
N ASP A 148 10.50 10.98 7.98
CA ASP A 148 10.43 9.80 7.11
C ASP A 148 10.28 8.48 7.92
N LYS A 149 10.31 8.52 9.26
CA LYS A 149 10.10 7.35 10.10
C LYS A 149 8.64 6.89 10.06
N LEU A 150 8.40 5.60 10.23
CA LEU A 150 7.06 5.07 10.51
C LEU A 150 6.65 5.50 11.93
N VAL A 151 5.44 6.03 12.10
CA VAL A 151 5.01 6.74 13.33
C VAL A 151 3.72 6.19 13.94
N ILE A 152 2.96 5.35 13.25
CA ILE A 152 1.65 4.87 13.71
C ILE A 152 1.73 4.32 15.13
N ASP A 153 2.65 3.38 15.40
CA ASP A 153 2.76 2.74 16.71
C ASP A 153 3.16 3.74 17.80
N GLU A 154 4.12 4.62 17.50
CA GLU A 154 4.56 5.64 18.44
C GLU A 154 3.47 6.66 18.74
N TRP A 155 2.74 7.13 17.71
CA TRP A 155 1.71 8.14 17.89
C TRP A 155 0.50 7.61 18.65
N TYR A 156 0.07 6.38 18.38
CA TYR A 156 -0.99 5.74 19.18
C TYR A 156 -0.55 5.47 20.62
N ALA A 157 0.67 5.00 20.85
CA ALA A 157 1.21 4.80 22.20
C ALA A 157 1.34 6.11 22.97
N ARG A 158 1.68 7.21 22.30
CA ARG A 158 1.77 8.57 22.87
C ARG A 158 0.38 9.10 23.27
N GLY A 159 -0.68 8.69 22.57
CA GLY A 159 -2.07 9.01 22.86
C GLY A 159 -2.53 10.40 22.42
N ASN A 160 -1.67 11.40 22.37
CA ASN A 160 -2.01 12.76 21.88
C ASN A 160 -1.35 13.02 20.52
N TYR A 161 -1.85 12.35 19.48
CA TYR A 161 -1.38 12.53 18.11
C TYR A 161 -1.95 13.78 17.40
N HIS A 162 -2.81 14.55 18.06
CA HIS A 162 -3.29 15.86 17.58
C HIS A 162 -2.35 17.03 17.94
N HIS A 163 -1.23 16.75 18.59
CA HIS A 163 -0.21 17.73 18.92
C HIS A 163 1.10 17.41 18.20
N ASN A 164 1.67 18.42 17.53
CA ASN A 164 2.94 18.25 16.84
C ASN A 164 4.11 18.29 17.83
N TYR A 165 4.79 17.16 18.00
CA TYR A 165 6.01 17.03 18.83
C TYR A 165 7.30 17.20 18.00
N GLY A 166 7.19 17.64 16.74
CA GLY A 166 8.30 17.84 15.81
C GLY A 166 8.36 16.77 14.71
N ASP A 167 7.53 15.73 14.80
CA ASP A 167 7.43 14.63 13.85
C ASP A 167 6.17 14.66 13.00
N GLY A 168 5.26 15.60 13.27
CA GLY A 168 3.98 15.77 12.58
C GLY A 168 2.78 15.63 13.51
N MET A 169 1.58 15.52 12.96
CA MET A 169 0.34 15.37 13.74
C MET A 169 -0.86 15.00 12.86
N ASP A 170 -1.91 14.49 13.48
CA ASP A 170 -3.28 14.49 12.97
C ASP A 170 -3.87 15.89 13.15
N CYS A 171 -3.95 16.66 12.07
CA CYS A 171 -4.38 18.05 12.08
C CYS A 171 -5.76 18.28 11.43
N TYR A 172 -6.38 17.23 10.92
CA TYR A 172 -7.68 17.35 10.26
C TYR A 172 -8.79 16.71 11.10
N LYS A 173 -10.01 17.20 10.89
CA LYS A 173 -11.22 16.62 11.45
C LYS A 173 -12.11 16.13 10.32
N VAL A 174 -12.16 14.82 10.15
CA VAL A 174 -12.95 14.19 9.08
C VAL A 174 -14.44 14.38 9.29
N GLY A 175 -14.95 14.13 10.50
CA GLY A 175 -16.40 14.20 10.78
C GLY A 175 -17.18 13.27 9.85
N VAL A 176 -18.39 13.71 9.46
CA VAL A 176 -19.26 12.96 8.54
C VAL A 176 -19.01 13.45 7.10
N THR A 177 -17.79 13.26 6.61
CA THR A 177 -17.36 13.65 5.25
C THR A 177 -16.65 12.49 4.56
N LEU A 178 -16.17 12.70 3.34
CA LEU A 178 -15.36 11.72 2.61
C LEU A 178 -13.88 11.75 3.02
N GLY A 179 -13.48 12.72 3.86
CA GLY A 179 -12.10 12.90 4.28
C GLY A 179 -11.15 13.07 3.10
N SER A 180 -9.99 12.41 3.16
CA SER A 180 -8.96 12.45 2.12
C SER A 180 -9.14 11.37 1.03
N GLY A 181 -10.31 10.73 0.96
CA GLY A 181 -10.57 9.78 -0.12
C GLY A 181 -11.52 8.65 0.27
N ALA A 182 -12.81 8.87 0.18
CA ALA A 182 -13.80 7.80 0.21
C ALA A 182 -14.60 7.82 -1.10
N SER A 183 -15.27 6.72 -1.40
CA SER A 183 -16.19 6.61 -2.54
C SER A 183 -17.61 6.38 -2.03
N LEU A 184 -18.58 6.96 -2.72
CA LEU A 184 -20.01 6.75 -2.45
C LEU A 184 -20.73 6.41 -3.75
N PRO A 185 -21.70 5.49 -3.74
CA PRO A 185 -22.63 5.32 -4.85
C PRO A 185 -23.46 6.58 -5.08
N PHE A 186 -23.76 6.84 -6.35
CA PHE A 186 -24.66 7.92 -6.77
C PHE A 186 -25.82 7.29 -7.57
N ALA A 187 -27.02 7.37 -7.02
CA ALA A 187 -28.23 6.85 -7.65
C ALA A 187 -29.43 7.73 -7.27
N GLY A 188 -30.45 7.81 -8.13
CA GLY A 188 -31.64 8.61 -7.88
C GLY A 188 -31.35 10.11 -7.65
N GLY A 189 -30.23 10.64 -8.19
CA GLY A 189 -29.85 12.05 -8.06
C GLY A 189 -29.20 12.43 -6.73
N LYS A 190 -28.79 11.47 -5.89
CA LYS A 190 -28.12 11.72 -4.60
C LYS A 190 -26.99 10.71 -4.32
N PHE A 191 -26.10 11.09 -3.39
CA PHE A 191 -25.11 10.20 -2.82
C PHE A 191 -25.69 9.36 -1.68
N TRP A 192 -25.28 8.10 -1.61
CA TRP A 192 -25.74 7.16 -0.60
C TRP A 192 -24.62 6.83 0.37
N MET A 193 -24.84 7.13 1.65
CA MET A 193 -23.90 6.82 2.73
C MET A 193 -24.09 5.39 3.18
N MET A 194 -23.00 4.70 3.52
CA MET A 194 -23.02 3.31 3.99
C MET A 194 -23.73 3.14 5.34
N GLY A 195 -23.71 4.17 6.20
CA GLY A 195 -24.37 4.13 7.51
C GLY A 195 -23.64 3.34 8.59
N HIS A 196 -22.47 2.79 8.28
CA HIS A 196 -21.58 2.07 9.20
C HIS A 196 -20.12 2.19 8.73
N ASN A 197 -19.19 1.92 9.62
CA ASN A 197 -17.76 1.80 9.31
C ASN A 197 -17.47 0.48 8.60
N TYR A 198 -16.22 0.16 8.29
CA TYR A 198 -15.90 -1.13 7.69
C TYR A 198 -16.23 -2.30 8.64
N ALA A 199 -16.54 -3.47 8.10
CA ALA A 199 -16.86 -4.65 8.87
C ALA A 199 -15.62 -5.49 9.21
N THR A 200 -14.71 -5.67 8.23
CA THR A 200 -13.45 -6.39 8.40
C THR A 200 -12.31 -5.68 7.73
N ALA A 201 -11.12 -5.83 8.29
CA ALA A 201 -9.86 -5.40 7.70
C ALA A 201 -8.88 -6.56 7.66
N HIS A 202 -8.30 -6.80 6.50
CA HIS A 202 -7.27 -7.81 6.29
C HIS A 202 -6.05 -7.16 5.66
N THR A 203 -4.94 -7.06 6.41
CA THR A 203 -3.67 -6.59 5.86
C THR A 203 -3.19 -7.59 4.83
N LEU A 204 -2.99 -7.14 3.60
CA LEU A 204 -2.56 -7.98 2.49
C LEU A 204 -1.04 -8.06 2.41
N ASP A 205 -0.37 -6.92 2.50
CA ASP A 205 1.08 -6.81 2.46
C ASP A 205 1.57 -5.65 3.32
N ASN A 206 2.77 -5.80 3.87
CA ASN A 206 3.60 -4.76 4.48
C ASN A 206 5.04 -4.99 4.03
N GLY A 207 5.81 -3.94 3.82
CA GLY A 207 7.21 -4.15 3.42
C GLY A 207 7.98 -2.90 3.04
N PRO A 208 9.13 -3.07 2.39
CA PRO A 208 9.99 -1.95 2.04
C PRO A 208 9.37 -0.99 1.02
N ILE A 209 8.35 -1.44 0.25
CA ILE A 209 7.80 -0.62 -0.84
C ILE A 209 6.30 -0.37 -0.64
N ARG A 210 5.51 -1.40 -0.36
CA ARG A 210 4.03 -1.29 -0.34
C ARG A 210 3.44 -1.82 0.95
N THR A 211 2.48 -1.09 1.49
CA THR A 211 1.44 -1.62 2.38
C THR A 211 0.12 -1.69 1.64
N SER A 212 -0.67 -2.74 1.91
CA SER A 212 -2.00 -2.88 1.34
C SER A 212 -2.96 -3.58 2.29
N VAL A 213 -4.25 -3.23 2.17
CA VAL A 213 -5.33 -3.75 3.02
C VAL A 213 -6.58 -3.99 2.18
N GLU A 214 -7.28 -5.07 2.48
CA GLU A 214 -8.64 -5.31 2.04
C GLU A 214 -9.61 -4.99 3.19
N LEU A 215 -10.62 -4.19 2.87
CA LEU A 215 -11.70 -3.80 3.78
C LEU A 215 -13.03 -4.28 3.19
N THR A 216 -13.84 -4.95 4.00
CA THR A 216 -15.21 -5.27 3.60
C THR A 216 -16.20 -4.44 4.38
N TYR A 217 -17.34 -4.14 3.76
CA TYR A 217 -18.43 -3.40 4.38
C TYR A 217 -19.70 -4.23 4.41
N ALA A 218 -20.48 -4.09 5.47
CA ALA A 218 -21.80 -4.74 5.54
C ALA A 218 -22.72 -4.19 4.43
N PRO A 219 -23.73 -4.97 3.98
CA PRO A 219 -24.68 -4.49 2.99
C PRO A 219 -25.38 -3.19 3.44
N PHE A 220 -25.53 -2.25 2.51
CA PHE A 220 -26.25 -0.99 2.71
C PHE A 220 -27.19 -0.73 1.54
N ASP A 221 -28.21 0.08 1.76
CA ASP A 221 -29.21 0.39 0.74
C ASP A 221 -28.73 1.49 -0.19
N VAL A 222 -28.89 1.29 -1.50
CA VAL A 222 -28.68 2.28 -2.54
C VAL A 222 -29.94 2.32 -3.42
N ASP A 223 -30.81 3.27 -3.18
CA ASP A 223 -32.06 3.47 -3.93
C ASP A 223 -32.96 2.23 -3.98
N GLY A 224 -33.07 1.53 -2.84
CA GLY A 224 -33.85 0.29 -2.73
C GLY A 224 -33.10 -0.99 -3.14
N THR A 225 -31.84 -0.89 -3.50
CA THR A 225 -30.98 -2.03 -3.86
C THR A 225 -29.94 -2.27 -2.77
N PRO A 226 -29.85 -3.48 -2.17
CA PRO A 226 -28.78 -3.81 -1.27
C PRO A 226 -27.45 -3.89 -2.04
N VAL A 227 -26.44 -3.19 -1.55
CA VAL A 227 -25.09 -3.12 -2.13
C VAL A 227 -24.07 -3.49 -1.09
N THR A 228 -23.04 -4.24 -1.48
CA THR A 228 -21.84 -4.47 -0.68
C THR A 228 -20.64 -3.74 -1.29
N LEU A 229 -19.64 -3.45 -0.47
CA LEU A 229 -18.38 -2.86 -0.91
C LEU A 229 -17.21 -3.68 -0.37
N THR A 230 -16.31 -4.06 -1.27
CA THR A 230 -14.95 -4.47 -0.93
C THR A 230 -14.01 -3.37 -1.42
N LYS A 231 -13.16 -2.88 -0.53
CA LYS A 231 -12.18 -1.83 -0.86
C LYS A 231 -10.78 -2.37 -0.65
N ILE A 232 -9.93 -2.26 -1.67
CA ILE A 232 -8.51 -2.55 -1.55
C ILE A 232 -7.77 -1.23 -1.61
N ILE A 233 -6.99 -0.93 -0.58
CA ILE A 233 -6.16 0.27 -0.50
C ILE A 233 -4.71 -0.17 -0.54
N SER A 234 -3.89 0.50 -1.32
CA SER A 234 -2.44 0.37 -1.30
C SER A 234 -1.76 1.73 -1.26
N LEU A 235 -0.64 1.78 -0.53
CA LEU A 235 0.21 2.96 -0.42
C LEU A 235 1.66 2.51 -0.59
N ASP A 236 2.34 3.10 -1.56
CA ASP A 236 3.74 2.80 -1.85
C ASP A 236 4.67 3.78 -1.14
N ALA A 237 5.88 3.34 -0.82
CA ALA A 237 6.94 4.18 -0.28
C ALA A 237 7.16 5.41 -1.18
N ASN A 238 7.53 6.53 -0.57
CA ASN A 238 7.74 7.83 -1.21
C ASN A 238 6.50 8.50 -1.81
N GLN A 239 5.39 7.78 -2.02
CA GLN A 239 4.16 8.32 -2.59
C GLN A 239 3.30 9.03 -1.53
N ARG A 240 2.49 10.01 -1.97
CA ARG A 240 1.53 10.72 -1.10
C ARG A 240 0.08 10.36 -1.40
N PHE A 241 -0.15 9.51 -2.38
CA PHE A 241 -1.49 9.12 -2.82
C PHE A 241 -1.70 7.63 -2.66
N ASN A 242 -2.88 7.27 -2.14
CA ASN A 242 -3.33 5.89 -2.12
C ASN A 242 -3.87 5.50 -3.50
N ARG A 243 -3.64 4.26 -3.90
CA ARG A 243 -4.48 3.60 -4.89
C ARG A 243 -5.64 2.90 -4.17
N MET A 244 -6.85 3.09 -4.66
CA MET A 244 -8.06 2.48 -4.11
C MET A 244 -8.85 1.79 -5.20
N ASP A 245 -9.01 0.49 -5.07
CA ASP A 245 -9.90 -0.31 -5.90
C ASP A 245 -11.20 -0.54 -5.11
N ASN A 246 -12.31 0.06 -5.55
CA ASN A 246 -13.62 -0.05 -4.90
C ASN A 246 -14.50 -0.99 -5.73
N ILE A 247 -14.83 -2.15 -5.17
CA ILE A 247 -15.60 -3.20 -5.82
C ILE A 247 -16.98 -3.21 -5.18
N TYR A 248 -17.96 -2.75 -5.93
CA TYR A 248 -19.38 -2.77 -5.53
C TYR A 248 -20.07 -3.98 -6.15
N ASP A 249 -20.81 -4.71 -5.33
CA ASP A 249 -21.65 -5.83 -5.75
C ASP A 249 -23.12 -5.55 -5.35
N CYS A 250 -24.07 -5.77 -6.31
CA CYS A 250 -25.51 -5.46 -6.19
C CYS A 250 -26.40 -6.46 -6.92
#